data_fe4bf15667f3264d229cdb7539e9a60b
#
_entry.id   fe4bf15667f3264d229cdb7539e9a60b
#
_cell.length_a   1.000
_cell.length_b   1.000
_cell.length_c   1.000
_cell.angle_alpha   90.00
_cell.angle_beta   90.00
_cell.angle_gamma   90.00
#
_symmetry.space_group_name_H-M   'P 1'
#
loop_
_entity.id
_entity.type
_entity.pdbx_description
1 polymer ?
#
loop_
_entity_poly.entity_id
_entity_poly.type
_entity_poly.pdbx_seq_one_letter_code
_entity_poly.pdbx_strand_id
1 'polypeptide(L)'
;DTPGNFGKDYVTLVFKNGSQFDVVGDLNSTLGGRRHGGLLDEIKLHDEEEINTIVLPLLNVSRRQPDGTVNEREPNQQVICATSAWLKTSFAYAKLIDFFQLSIIFPKQAFVFGCDYRVPLLHGLISRSYINELKTSPSFNEISFATEYLSLWQGASADSWFNYERLARYRKIKNPDTHAKFKGNPNLFYLLSADIGRIHDQ
;
A
#
# COMPACT_ATOMS: atom_id res chain seq x y z
N ASP A 1 -3.53 -28.56 -23.58
CA ASP A 1 -3.84 -28.60 -22.15
C ASP A 1 -2.62 -28.17 -21.38
N THR A 2 -2.73 -27.09 -20.63
CA THR A 2 -1.67 -26.62 -19.73
C THR A 2 -1.84 -27.36 -18.40
N PRO A 3 -0.88 -28.19 -17.97
CA PRO A 3 -1.00 -28.87 -16.70
C PRO A 3 -1.00 -27.82 -15.57
N GLY A 4 -1.97 -27.90 -14.70
CA GLY A 4 -2.11 -27.05 -13.52
C GLY A 4 -2.23 -27.89 -12.26
N ASN A 5 -1.72 -27.39 -11.16
CA ASN A 5 -1.94 -27.95 -9.84
C ASN A 5 -2.83 -26.99 -9.05
N PHE A 6 -3.94 -27.51 -8.54
CA PHE A 6 -4.96 -26.75 -7.83
C PHE A 6 -5.02 -27.26 -6.38
N GLY A 7 -4.43 -26.51 -5.46
CA GLY A 7 -4.55 -26.73 -4.03
C GLY A 7 -5.61 -25.82 -3.40
N LYS A 8 -5.82 -25.97 -2.10
CA LYS A 8 -6.72 -25.10 -1.35
C LYS A 8 -6.21 -23.67 -1.28
N ASP A 9 -4.90 -23.50 -1.11
CA ASP A 9 -4.26 -22.22 -0.80
C ASP A 9 -3.33 -21.74 -1.92
N TYR A 10 -3.21 -22.51 -3.01
CA TYR A 10 -2.38 -22.13 -4.16
C TYR A 10 -2.88 -22.77 -5.47
N VAL A 11 -2.56 -22.09 -6.56
CA VAL A 11 -2.77 -22.58 -7.93
C VAL A 11 -1.46 -22.40 -8.69
N THR A 12 -0.98 -23.44 -9.33
CA THR A 12 0.20 -23.39 -10.21
C THR A 12 -0.21 -23.67 -11.63
N LEU A 13 0.12 -22.77 -12.55
CA LEU A 13 -0.01 -22.96 -14.00
C LEU A 13 1.38 -23.14 -14.60
N VAL A 14 1.56 -24.23 -15.36
CA VAL A 14 2.81 -24.52 -16.06
C VAL A 14 2.60 -24.35 -17.56
N PHE A 15 3.36 -23.46 -18.16
CA PHE A 15 3.29 -23.19 -19.60
C PHE A 15 4.15 -24.18 -20.40
N LYS A 16 3.87 -24.31 -21.70
CA LYS A 16 4.59 -25.22 -22.61
C LYS A 16 6.10 -24.97 -22.67
N ASN A 17 6.55 -23.75 -22.42
CA ASN A 17 7.96 -23.38 -22.37
C ASN A 17 8.63 -23.62 -21.01
N GLY A 18 7.92 -24.28 -20.07
CA GLY A 18 8.42 -24.58 -18.73
C GLY A 18 8.29 -23.43 -17.72
N SER A 19 7.84 -22.24 -18.14
CA SER A 19 7.58 -21.15 -17.17
C SER A 19 6.36 -21.48 -16.31
N GLN A 20 6.36 -20.96 -15.09
CA GLN A 20 5.30 -21.18 -14.09
C GLN A 20 4.72 -19.86 -13.62
N PHE A 21 3.43 -19.90 -13.32
CA PHE A 21 2.70 -18.83 -12.67
C PHE A 21 1.93 -19.42 -11.49
N ASP A 22 2.19 -18.90 -10.30
CA ASP A 22 1.54 -19.34 -9.08
C ASP A 22 0.63 -18.24 -8.54
N VAL A 23 -0.56 -18.60 -8.11
CA VAL A 23 -1.43 -17.74 -7.29
C VAL A 23 -1.40 -18.32 -5.88
N VAL A 24 -1.07 -17.48 -4.92
CA VAL A 24 -0.84 -17.88 -3.53
C VAL A 24 -1.80 -17.13 -2.63
N GLY A 25 -2.60 -17.84 -1.85
CA GLY A 25 -3.53 -17.27 -0.88
C GLY A 25 -2.94 -17.08 0.51
N ASP A 26 -1.89 -17.86 0.85
CA ASP A 26 -1.19 -17.77 2.13
C ASP A 26 0.32 -17.67 1.89
N LEU A 27 0.92 -16.58 2.33
CA LEU A 27 2.34 -16.30 2.18
C LEU A 27 3.22 -17.32 2.91
N ASN A 28 2.78 -17.81 4.05
CA ASN A 28 3.54 -18.80 4.82
C ASN A 28 3.71 -20.12 4.06
N SER A 29 2.76 -20.49 3.21
CA SER A 29 2.85 -21.69 2.37
C SER A 29 3.93 -21.60 1.28
N THR A 30 4.46 -20.38 1.01
CA THR A 30 5.47 -20.13 -0.02
C THR A 30 6.89 -20.09 0.50
N LEU A 31 7.09 -20.25 1.79
CA LEU A 31 8.42 -20.25 2.41
C LEU A 31 9.35 -21.24 1.72
N GLY A 32 10.56 -20.78 1.35
CA GLY A 32 11.55 -21.58 0.63
C GLY A 32 11.38 -21.62 -0.89
N GLY A 33 10.28 -21.13 -1.43
CA GLY A 33 10.10 -20.92 -2.86
C GLY A 33 11.07 -19.88 -3.44
N ARG A 34 11.23 -19.88 -4.75
CA ARG A 34 12.02 -18.87 -5.49
C ARG A 34 11.24 -18.44 -6.71
N ARG A 35 11.14 -17.13 -6.93
CA ARG A 35 10.42 -16.54 -8.06
C ARG A 35 11.21 -15.38 -8.65
N HIS A 36 11.01 -15.12 -9.94
CA HIS A 36 11.72 -14.07 -10.67
C HIS A 36 10.97 -12.72 -10.64
N GLY A 37 9.71 -12.76 -10.28
CA GLY A 37 8.87 -11.57 -10.11
C GLY A 37 7.55 -11.94 -9.46
N GLY A 38 6.83 -10.96 -8.97
CA GLY A 38 5.54 -11.14 -8.32
C GLY A 38 4.63 -9.93 -8.44
N LEU A 39 3.34 -10.21 -8.41
CA LEU A 39 2.27 -9.24 -8.27
C LEU A 39 1.70 -9.35 -6.85
N LEU A 40 1.74 -8.27 -6.12
CA LEU A 40 1.08 -8.09 -4.84
C LEU A 40 -0.22 -7.33 -5.07
N ASP A 41 -1.32 -8.03 -5.00
CA ASP A 41 -2.64 -7.42 -5.11
C ASP A 41 -3.09 -6.90 -3.76
N GLU A 42 -3.77 -5.76 -3.74
CA GLU A 42 -4.25 -5.08 -2.54
C GLU A 42 -3.18 -4.92 -1.44
N ILE A 43 -2.01 -4.39 -1.82
CA ILE A 43 -0.87 -4.25 -0.89
C ILE A 43 -1.24 -3.49 0.41
N LYS A 44 -2.30 -2.69 0.39
CA LYS A 44 -2.81 -1.99 1.59
C LYS A 44 -3.28 -2.93 2.71
N LEU A 45 -3.61 -4.19 2.38
CA LEU A 45 -4.11 -5.20 3.32
C LEU A 45 -2.99 -6.10 3.86
N HIS A 46 -1.79 -6.02 3.30
CA HIS A 46 -0.67 -6.85 3.71
C HIS A 46 0.13 -6.22 4.86
N ASP A 47 0.69 -7.07 5.67
CA ASP A 47 1.60 -6.67 6.73
C ASP A 47 2.99 -6.31 6.17
N GLU A 48 3.59 -5.25 6.70
CA GLU A 48 4.91 -4.78 6.27
C GLU A 48 6.00 -5.82 6.53
N GLU A 49 5.95 -6.47 7.68
CA GLU A 49 6.94 -7.46 8.09
C GLU A 49 6.88 -8.69 7.17
N GLU A 50 5.68 -9.17 6.84
CA GLU A 50 5.51 -10.29 5.89
C GLU A 50 6.06 -9.95 4.50
N ILE A 51 5.77 -8.76 3.98
CA ILE A 51 6.31 -8.34 2.69
C ILE A 51 7.83 -8.31 2.71
N ASN A 52 8.43 -7.73 3.73
CA ASN A 52 9.87 -7.56 3.80
C ASN A 52 10.62 -8.87 4.10
N THR A 53 10.03 -9.77 4.91
CA THR A 53 10.71 -11.00 5.36
C THR A 53 10.40 -12.23 4.50
N ILE A 54 9.25 -12.28 3.86
CA ILE A 54 8.82 -13.42 3.05
C ILE A 54 8.84 -13.09 1.56
N VAL A 55 8.11 -12.05 1.15
CA VAL A 55 7.85 -11.81 -0.27
C VAL A 55 9.10 -11.30 -1.00
N LEU A 56 9.75 -10.25 -0.49
CA LEU A 56 10.92 -9.68 -1.15
C LEU A 56 12.09 -10.68 -1.27
N PRO A 57 12.43 -11.47 -0.24
CA PRO A 57 13.44 -12.52 -0.37
C PRO A 57 13.06 -13.63 -1.36
N LEU A 58 11.77 -13.98 -1.44
CA LEU A 58 11.26 -14.98 -2.39
C LEU A 58 11.45 -14.52 -3.84
N LEU A 59 11.29 -13.22 -4.12
CA LEU A 59 11.41 -12.64 -5.45
C LEU A 59 12.85 -12.29 -5.84
N ASN A 60 13.81 -12.46 -4.94
CA ASN A 60 15.21 -12.06 -5.16
C ASN A 60 16.03 -13.14 -5.88
N VAL A 61 15.56 -13.56 -7.06
CA VAL A 61 16.25 -14.55 -7.90
C VAL A 61 16.34 -14.07 -9.35
N SER A 62 17.54 -14.10 -9.88
CA SER A 62 17.75 -13.81 -11.29
C SER A 62 17.35 -14.99 -12.18
N ARG A 63 16.69 -14.69 -13.29
CA ARG A 63 16.36 -15.68 -14.31
C ARG A 63 17.64 -16.18 -14.96
N ARG A 64 17.78 -17.50 -15.05
CA ARG A 64 18.88 -18.15 -15.76
C ARG A 64 18.44 -18.57 -17.16
N GLN A 65 19.35 -18.39 -18.11
CA GLN A 65 19.20 -18.94 -19.45
C GLN A 65 19.46 -20.46 -19.47
N PRO A 66 19.12 -21.17 -20.55
CA PRO A 66 19.38 -22.62 -20.66
C PRO A 66 20.84 -23.03 -20.48
N ASP A 67 21.78 -22.12 -20.77
CA ASP A 67 23.22 -22.33 -20.58
C ASP A 67 23.69 -22.03 -19.14
N GLY A 68 22.76 -21.65 -18.25
CA GLY A 68 23.04 -21.33 -16.85
C GLY A 68 23.49 -19.87 -16.60
N THR A 69 23.69 -19.07 -17.64
CA THR A 69 24.07 -17.65 -17.52
C THR A 69 22.89 -16.79 -17.14
N VAL A 70 23.17 -15.62 -16.56
CA VAL A 70 22.15 -14.60 -16.27
C VAL A 70 22.23 -13.52 -17.35
N ASN A 71 21.09 -13.21 -17.97
CA ASN A 71 21.00 -12.11 -18.90
C ASN A 71 20.71 -10.81 -18.16
N GLU A 72 21.69 -9.95 -18.03
CA GLU A 72 21.56 -8.65 -17.35
C GLU A 72 20.57 -7.68 -18.02
N ARG A 73 20.19 -7.95 -19.27
CA ARG A 73 19.21 -7.14 -20.01
C ARG A 73 17.76 -7.57 -19.74
N GLU A 74 17.55 -8.74 -19.16
CA GLU A 74 16.21 -9.18 -18.79
C GLU A 74 15.79 -8.56 -17.45
N PRO A 75 14.56 -8.10 -17.35
CA PRO A 75 14.03 -7.62 -16.08
C PRO A 75 13.91 -8.79 -15.11
N ASN A 76 14.74 -8.77 -14.09
CA ASN A 76 14.72 -9.74 -12.98
C ASN A 76 14.21 -9.05 -11.70
N GLN A 77 13.72 -9.82 -10.75
CA GLN A 77 13.34 -9.32 -9.43
C GLN A 77 12.24 -8.24 -9.50
N GLN A 78 11.31 -8.40 -10.44
CA GLN A 78 10.23 -7.43 -10.61
C GLN A 78 9.17 -7.60 -9.53
N VAL A 79 8.79 -6.49 -8.91
CA VAL A 79 7.68 -6.42 -7.97
C VAL A 79 6.65 -5.43 -8.53
N ILE A 80 5.42 -5.90 -8.71
CA ILE A 80 4.29 -5.09 -9.11
C ILE A 80 3.35 -5.02 -7.91
N CYS A 81 3.03 -3.82 -7.45
CA CYS A 81 2.09 -3.59 -6.36
C CYS A 81 0.82 -2.95 -6.93
N ALA A 82 -0.31 -3.58 -6.71
CA ALA A 82 -1.62 -3.04 -7.05
C ALA A 82 -2.41 -2.75 -5.76
N THR A 83 -3.12 -1.64 -5.71
CA THR A 83 -3.98 -1.28 -4.58
C THR A 83 -4.87 -0.10 -4.92
N SER A 84 -6.00 0.03 -4.25
CA SER A 84 -6.70 1.31 -4.13
C SER A 84 -6.02 2.18 -3.05
N ALA A 85 -6.29 3.49 -3.08
CA ALA A 85 -5.77 4.40 -2.07
C ALA A 85 -6.33 4.05 -0.67
N TRP A 86 -5.57 4.40 0.36
CA TRP A 86 -5.93 4.15 1.76
C TRP A 86 -5.38 5.26 2.66
N LEU A 87 -4.93 4.91 3.87
CA LEU A 87 -4.36 5.86 4.82
C LEU A 87 -2.91 6.22 4.48
N LYS A 88 -2.54 7.48 4.63
CA LYS A 88 -1.16 7.98 4.48
C LYS A 88 -0.20 7.43 5.55
N THR A 89 -0.73 6.83 6.61
CA THR A 89 0.05 6.15 7.65
C THR A 89 0.32 4.70 7.33
N SER A 90 -0.26 4.16 6.25
CA SER A 90 -0.10 2.75 5.88
C SER A 90 1.25 2.48 5.19
N PHE A 91 1.70 1.25 5.30
CA PHE A 91 2.85 0.73 4.57
C PHE A 91 2.72 0.92 3.05
N ALA A 92 1.52 0.69 2.49
CA ALA A 92 1.26 0.87 1.06
C ALA A 92 1.54 2.32 0.60
N TYR A 93 1.22 3.32 1.42
CA TYR A 93 1.56 4.71 1.11
C TYR A 93 3.06 4.97 1.17
N ALA A 94 3.76 4.44 2.16
CA ALA A 94 5.21 4.54 2.24
C ALA A 94 5.87 3.94 0.99
N LYS A 95 5.43 2.74 0.55
CA LYS A 95 5.91 2.11 -0.69
C LYS A 95 5.58 2.92 -1.95
N LEU A 96 4.41 3.55 -2.02
CA LEU A 96 4.08 4.46 -3.12
C LEU A 96 5.09 5.62 -3.21
N ILE A 97 5.43 6.23 -2.09
CA ILE A 97 6.41 7.33 -2.04
C ILE A 97 7.80 6.84 -2.43
N ASP A 98 8.24 5.68 -1.93
CA ASP A 98 9.51 5.06 -2.31
C ASP A 98 9.59 4.83 -3.82
N PHE A 99 8.57 4.20 -4.41
CA PHE A 99 8.54 3.94 -5.85
C PHE A 99 8.45 5.22 -6.68
N PHE A 100 7.73 6.22 -6.19
CA PHE A 100 7.66 7.52 -6.85
C PHE A 100 9.03 8.21 -6.86
N GLN A 101 9.76 8.20 -5.75
CA GLN A 101 11.14 8.71 -5.68
C GLN A 101 12.07 7.93 -6.61
N LEU A 102 12.00 6.59 -6.59
CA LEU A 102 12.78 5.75 -7.49
C LEU A 102 12.46 6.03 -8.96
N SER A 103 11.20 6.27 -9.31
CA SER A 103 10.81 6.58 -10.69
C SER A 103 11.39 7.90 -11.20
N ILE A 104 11.67 8.86 -10.31
CA ILE A 104 12.33 10.12 -10.64
C ILE A 104 13.83 9.91 -10.82
N ILE A 105 14.47 9.19 -9.88
CA ILE A 105 15.91 8.99 -9.87
C ILE A 105 16.33 7.95 -10.93
N PHE A 106 15.56 6.86 -11.05
CA PHE A 106 15.82 5.72 -11.91
C PHE A 106 14.60 5.37 -12.78
N PRO A 107 14.23 6.20 -13.77
CA PRO A 107 12.98 6.06 -14.54
C PRO A 107 12.87 4.77 -15.37
N LYS A 108 13.98 4.03 -15.53
CA LYS A 108 13.98 2.70 -16.17
C LYS A 108 13.78 1.55 -15.20
N GLN A 109 13.87 1.79 -13.89
CA GLN A 109 13.81 0.75 -12.87
C GLN A 109 12.50 0.76 -12.09
N ALA A 110 11.83 1.91 -12.03
CA ALA A 110 10.57 2.04 -11.31
C ALA A 110 9.55 2.85 -12.12
N PHE A 111 8.30 2.49 -11.94
CA PHE A 111 7.17 3.16 -12.57
C PHE A 111 6.01 3.22 -11.58
N VAL A 112 5.35 4.36 -11.51
CA VAL A 112 4.15 4.57 -10.70
C VAL A 112 3.02 5.03 -11.62
N PHE A 113 1.89 4.36 -11.53
CA PHE A 113 0.67 4.73 -12.25
C PHE A 113 -0.49 4.82 -11.26
N GLY A 114 -1.30 5.86 -11.39
CA GLY A 114 -2.54 6.03 -10.64
C GLY A 114 -3.59 6.69 -11.52
N CYS A 115 -4.84 6.25 -11.37
CA CYS A 115 -5.98 6.86 -12.05
C CYS A 115 -7.21 6.82 -11.16
N ASP A 116 -8.17 7.70 -11.44
CA ASP A 116 -9.47 7.67 -10.83
C ASP A 116 -10.53 7.01 -11.74
N TYR A 117 -11.75 6.87 -11.23
CA TYR A 117 -12.86 6.21 -11.92
C TYR A 117 -13.18 6.80 -13.31
N ARG A 118 -12.71 7.99 -13.64
CA ARG A 118 -12.97 8.62 -14.95
C ARG A 118 -12.26 7.90 -16.08
N VAL A 119 -11.11 7.29 -15.80
CA VAL A 119 -10.38 6.48 -16.79
C VAL A 119 -11.14 5.19 -17.13
N PRO A 120 -11.52 4.31 -16.19
CA PRO A 120 -12.35 3.16 -16.51
C PRO A 120 -13.73 3.55 -17.08
N LEU A 121 -14.30 4.69 -16.69
CA LEU A 121 -15.53 5.20 -17.29
C LEU A 121 -15.32 5.56 -18.77
N LEU A 122 -14.21 6.21 -19.11
CA LEU A 122 -13.87 6.55 -20.51
C LEU A 122 -13.74 5.30 -21.39
N HIS A 123 -13.18 4.22 -20.83
CA HIS A 123 -12.99 2.95 -21.53
C HIS A 123 -14.20 1.99 -21.44
N GLY A 124 -15.32 2.43 -20.86
CA GLY A 124 -16.54 1.62 -20.76
C GLY A 124 -16.44 0.42 -19.80
N LEU A 125 -15.43 0.39 -18.92
CA LEU A 125 -15.24 -0.66 -17.92
C LEU A 125 -16.21 -0.52 -16.74
N ILE A 126 -16.67 0.69 -16.48
CA ILE A 126 -17.75 0.99 -15.52
C ILE A 126 -18.77 1.89 -16.18
N SER A 127 -20.03 1.87 -15.71
CA SER A 127 -21.09 2.70 -16.24
C SER A 127 -21.27 4.01 -15.44
N ARG A 128 -21.75 5.05 -16.14
CA ARG A 128 -22.09 6.33 -15.48
C ARG A 128 -23.27 6.16 -14.50
N SER A 129 -24.23 5.29 -14.83
CA SER A 129 -25.36 4.97 -13.95
C SER A 129 -24.87 4.39 -12.61
N TYR A 130 -23.94 3.44 -12.65
CA TYR A 130 -23.34 2.88 -11.45
C TYR A 130 -22.72 3.93 -10.53
N ILE A 131 -21.93 4.85 -11.07
CA ILE A 131 -21.33 5.94 -10.28
C ILE A 131 -22.41 6.87 -9.70
N ASN A 132 -23.47 7.15 -10.46
CA ASN A 132 -24.58 7.98 -9.96
C ASN A 132 -25.34 7.28 -8.84
N GLU A 133 -25.63 5.98 -8.98
CA GLU A 133 -26.28 5.17 -7.94
C GLU A 133 -25.46 5.15 -6.64
N LEU A 134 -24.15 4.96 -6.74
CA LEU A 134 -23.25 5.03 -5.57
C LEU A 134 -23.38 6.38 -4.86
N LYS A 135 -23.33 7.49 -5.60
CA LYS A 135 -23.36 8.85 -5.03
C LYS A 135 -24.71 9.25 -4.46
N THR A 136 -25.80 8.63 -4.93
CA THR A 136 -27.17 8.90 -4.45
C THR A 136 -27.62 7.90 -3.39
N SER A 137 -26.82 6.87 -3.10
CA SER A 137 -27.13 5.87 -2.08
C SER A 137 -27.24 6.52 -0.69
N PRO A 138 -28.24 6.15 0.15
CA PRO A 138 -28.29 6.57 1.54
C PRO A 138 -27.07 6.16 2.37
N SER A 139 -26.35 5.13 1.95
CA SER A 139 -25.11 4.65 2.58
C SER A 139 -23.85 5.28 1.97
N PHE A 140 -23.98 6.33 1.15
CA PHE A 140 -22.83 6.98 0.54
C PHE A 140 -21.86 7.51 1.59
N ASN A 141 -20.59 7.11 1.47
CA ASN A 141 -19.49 7.60 2.29
C ASN A 141 -18.47 8.30 1.41
N GLU A 142 -18.31 9.61 1.63
CA GLU A 142 -17.41 10.44 0.82
C GLU A 142 -15.95 10.01 0.94
N ILE A 143 -15.50 9.59 2.12
CA ILE A 143 -14.11 9.13 2.35
C ILE A 143 -13.86 7.82 1.60
N SER A 144 -14.78 6.85 1.71
CA SER A 144 -14.68 5.59 0.97
C SER A 144 -14.71 5.83 -0.54
N PHE A 145 -15.57 6.72 -1.02
CA PHE A 145 -15.60 7.08 -2.43
C PHE A 145 -14.29 7.76 -2.88
N ALA A 146 -13.72 8.61 -2.04
CA ALA A 146 -12.45 9.27 -2.33
C ALA A 146 -11.29 8.27 -2.42
N THR A 147 -11.24 7.28 -1.55
CA THR A 147 -10.18 6.25 -1.59
C THR A 147 -10.35 5.27 -2.75
N GLU A 148 -11.54 4.69 -2.91
CA GLU A 148 -11.76 3.60 -3.86
C GLU A 148 -11.96 4.08 -5.32
N TYR A 149 -12.57 5.26 -5.51
CA TYR A 149 -12.91 5.74 -6.85
C TYR A 149 -12.11 6.97 -7.30
N LEU A 150 -11.64 7.81 -6.37
CA LEU A 150 -10.85 8.99 -6.72
C LEU A 150 -9.35 8.79 -6.52
N SER A 151 -8.92 7.63 -6.01
CA SER A 151 -7.50 7.32 -5.70
C SER A 151 -6.84 8.35 -4.77
N LEU A 152 -7.60 8.90 -3.83
CA LEU A 152 -7.14 9.93 -2.90
C LEU A 152 -6.74 9.30 -1.57
N TRP A 153 -5.47 9.40 -1.23
CA TRP A 153 -4.93 8.95 0.04
C TRP A 153 -5.36 9.85 1.20
N GLN A 154 -5.88 9.25 2.26
CA GLN A 154 -6.48 9.95 3.38
C GLN A 154 -5.50 10.12 4.55
N GLY A 155 -5.57 11.28 5.21
CA GLY A 155 -4.79 11.55 6.42
C GLY A 155 -5.39 10.93 7.70
N ALA A 156 -6.66 10.51 7.64
CA ALA A 156 -7.39 9.89 8.75
C ALA A 156 -8.39 8.87 8.20
N SER A 157 -8.76 7.86 9.00
CA SER A 157 -9.83 6.91 8.66
C SER A 157 -11.21 7.58 8.76
N ALA A 158 -12.22 6.95 8.15
CA ALA A 158 -13.62 7.38 8.29
C ALA A 158 -14.11 7.36 9.75
N ASP A 159 -13.55 6.46 10.56
CA ASP A 159 -13.85 6.29 11.98
C ASP A 159 -12.93 7.08 12.91
N SER A 160 -12.10 7.95 12.34
CA SER A 160 -11.17 8.76 13.13
C SER A 160 -11.93 9.82 13.93
N TRP A 161 -11.76 9.81 15.23
CA TRP A 161 -12.34 10.81 16.16
C TRP A 161 -11.85 12.21 15.85
N PHE A 162 -10.64 12.33 15.26
CA PHE A 162 -10.03 13.61 14.92
C PHE A 162 -9.66 13.67 13.45
N ASN A 163 -10.17 14.68 12.77
CA ASN A 163 -9.71 14.99 11.42
C ASN A 163 -8.33 15.67 11.48
N TYR A 164 -7.32 15.05 10.87
CA TYR A 164 -5.94 15.56 10.87
C TYR A 164 -5.85 16.99 10.31
N GLU A 165 -6.56 17.31 9.25
CA GLU A 165 -6.54 18.64 8.64
C GLU A 165 -7.09 19.69 9.60
N ARG A 166 -8.13 19.32 10.36
CA ARG A 166 -8.70 20.20 11.39
C ARG A 166 -7.71 20.40 12.52
N LEU A 167 -7.06 19.36 13.01
CA LEU A 167 -6.02 19.45 14.03
C LEU A 167 -4.82 20.28 13.55
N ALA A 168 -4.39 20.09 12.30
CA ALA A 168 -3.27 20.82 11.72
C ALA A 168 -3.51 22.33 11.68
N ARG A 169 -4.77 22.79 11.44
CA ARG A 169 -5.16 24.21 11.50
C ARG A 169 -4.97 24.83 12.88
N TYR A 170 -5.15 24.03 13.94
CA TYR A 170 -5.01 24.49 15.33
C TYR A 170 -3.59 24.27 15.89
N ARG A 171 -2.72 23.58 15.19
CA ARG A 171 -1.33 23.37 15.57
C ARG A 171 -0.51 24.63 15.33
N LYS A 172 -0.57 25.59 16.27
CA LYS A 172 0.12 26.87 16.19
C LYS A 172 1.52 26.85 16.81
N ILE A 173 1.77 25.93 17.73
CA ILE A 173 3.04 25.81 18.42
C ILE A 173 3.96 24.92 17.59
N LYS A 174 5.09 25.45 17.12
CA LYS A 174 6.07 24.73 16.29
C LYS A 174 6.98 23.83 17.10
N ASN A 175 7.34 24.28 18.30
CA ASN A 175 8.23 23.54 19.22
C ASN A 175 7.56 23.41 20.58
N PRO A 176 7.76 22.30 21.31
CA PRO A 176 7.27 22.17 22.67
C PRO A 176 7.93 23.19 23.59
N ASP A 177 7.18 23.73 24.54
CA ASP A 177 7.76 24.51 25.63
C ASP A 177 8.48 23.55 26.59
N THR A 178 9.79 23.66 26.64
CA THR A 178 10.63 22.80 27.49
C THR A 178 10.85 23.37 28.90
N HIS A 179 10.45 24.61 29.14
CA HIS A 179 10.62 25.31 30.41
C HIS A 179 9.38 26.13 30.75
N ALA A 180 8.97 26.09 32.00
CA ALA A 180 7.86 26.90 32.49
C ALA A 180 8.22 28.40 32.51
N LYS A 181 7.41 29.22 31.88
CA LYS A 181 7.61 30.67 31.78
C LYS A 181 6.75 31.43 32.80
N PHE A 182 6.87 31.08 34.08
CA PHE A 182 6.00 31.61 35.14
C PHE A 182 6.26 33.04 35.55
N LYS A 183 7.43 33.61 35.27
CA LYS A 183 7.76 34.92 35.79
C LYS A 183 6.93 36.04 35.11
N GLY A 184 5.97 36.55 35.87
CA GLY A 184 5.30 37.81 35.57
C GLY A 184 3.95 37.76 34.85
N ASN A 185 3.37 36.62 34.57
CA ASN A 185 2.04 36.54 33.97
C ASN A 185 1.07 35.69 34.81
N PRO A 186 0.18 36.37 35.63
CA PRO A 186 -0.76 35.66 36.50
C PRO A 186 -1.85 34.87 35.74
N ASN A 187 -2.00 35.10 34.43
CA ASN A 187 -2.99 34.39 33.60
C ASN A 187 -2.42 33.19 32.88
N LEU A 188 -1.14 32.83 33.13
CA LEU A 188 -0.51 31.69 32.50
C LEU A 188 -0.60 30.49 33.43
N PHE A 189 -1.19 29.41 32.95
CA PHE A 189 -1.22 28.12 33.65
C PHE A 189 -0.73 27.03 32.73
N TYR A 190 -0.16 26.00 33.30
CA TYR A 190 0.30 24.82 32.58
C TYR A 190 -0.55 23.62 33.00
N LEU A 191 -1.03 22.88 31.99
CA LEU A 191 -1.67 21.60 32.19
C LEU A 191 -0.67 20.49 31.82
N LEU A 192 -0.39 19.61 32.77
CA LEU A 192 0.31 18.36 32.53
C LEU A 192 -0.74 17.26 32.36
N SER A 193 -0.74 16.64 31.20
CA SER A 193 -1.52 15.43 30.95
C SER A 193 -0.54 14.28 30.71
N ALA A 194 -0.73 13.16 31.41
CA ALA A 194 0.03 11.95 31.19
C ALA A 194 -0.95 10.79 31.05
N ASP A 195 -0.86 10.09 29.94
CA ASP A 195 -1.51 8.81 29.72
C ASP A 195 -0.47 7.71 29.99
N ILE A 196 -0.72 6.92 31.05
CA ILE A 196 0.19 5.84 31.45
C ILE A 196 -0.41 4.54 30.91
N GLY A 197 0.04 4.16 29.70
CA GLY A 197 -0.31 2.87 29.11
C GLY A 197 0.16 1.70 29.99
N ARG A 198 -0.62 0.63 30.02
CA ARG A 198 -0.22 -0.62 30.65
C ARG A 198 0.71 -1.40 29.70
N ILE A 199 1.53 -2.28 30.24
CA ILE A 199 2.53 -3.09 29.52
C ILE A 199 1.94 -3.92 28.35
N HIS A 200 0.61 -4.00 28.24
CA HIS A 200 -0.11 -4.77 27.20
C HIS A 200 -0.84 -3.89 26.16
N ASP A 201 -0.65 -2.57 26.18
CA ASP A 201 -1.25 -1.63 25.25
C ASP A 201 -0.25 -1.27 24.09
N GLN A 202 0.44 -2.30 23.56
CA GLN A 202 1.28 -2.17 22.36
C GLN A 202 0.59 -2.75 21.16
#